data_873f77df18a60ab2a3200dd02f13316c
#
_entry.id   873f77df18a60ab2a3200dd02f13316c
#
_cell.length_a   1.000
_cell.length_b   1.000
_cell.length_c   1.000
_cell.angle_alpha   90.00
_cell.angle_beta   90.00
_cell.angle_gamma   90.00
#
_symmetry.space_group_name_H-M   'P 1'
#
loop_
_entity.id
_entity.type
_entity.pdbx_description
1 polymer ?
#
loop_
_entity_poly.entity_id
_entity_poly.type
_entity_poly.pdbx_seq_one_letter_code
_entity_poly.pdbx_strand_id
1 'polypeptide(L)'
;MKVLIAGVSGLLGRSLSDLFDLEGIEYISTHNTRPFKDSHCVSYDSENELDAFFEKEKPTVCVNCIVQRLTDVCELNWPATKKVNVDIAERLARICKKYGVLLIHISTDYVFDGFNAPYRPDSESNPLQNYGISKLIAEKRVLASGCLAMIIRVPVLYCDTIENLEENAVTVIGKKVLNRIGSTKEDNWSVRRPVYIPDFCHFILDSVKERRRGIYHFYNPKDVTTKYQMALLIAEELGVSADHIKPENSFPSTAAARPYDTQLIDTQYDINSYSFTPLKTGIKRAFQHLIHPPIFMNPSDVFLLLDLDGTLIDTEGLHFNAYKTAFAKWGYTFNEEDFQKLIHNGVYPSCHNLAEIRALKNKNLQSFDGSVQWISGADVFLEKVLAARINFAIVTNTGRDNVEFFKQKLPVLSKVANWITREDTVLGKPHSQPYEEAKNRFWKEGQKIIGFENTVVGLRSLEKVTRCIYHVGLTKEDVYSIDDFSKVK
;
A
#
# COMPACT_ATOMS: atom_id res chain seq x y z
N MET A 1 -1.86 12.88 30.62
CA MET A 1 -1.53 13.75 29.44
C MET A 1 -2.29 13.17 28.27
N LYS A 2 -3.24 13.90 27.71
CA LYS A 2 -4.07 13.41 26.60
C LYS A 2 -3.64 14.08 25.30
N VAL A 3 -3.22 13.29 24.31
CA VAL A 3 -2.70 13.78 23.02
C VAL A 3 -3.78 13.67 21.94
N LEU A 4 -4.01 14.72 21.15
CA LEU A 4 -4.83 14.66 19.94
C LEU A 4 -3.92 14.42 18.72
N ILE A 5 -4.21 13.37 17.95
CA ILE A 5 -3.63 13.15 16.62
C ILE A 5 -4.63 13.65 15.58
N ALA A 6 -4.37 14.80 14.99
CA ALA A 6 -5.19 15.36 13.92
C ALA A 6 -4.75 14.82 12.57
N GLY A 7 -5.66 14.14 11.84
CA GLY A 7 -5.35 13.49 10.56
C GLY A 7 -4.72 12.10 10.72
N VAL A 8 -5.27 11.28 11.60
CA VAL A 8 -4.73 9.94 11.93
C VAL A 8 -4.69 8.97 10.75
N SER A 9 -5.55 9.12 9.75
CA SER A 9 -5.59 8.23 8.57
C SER A 9 -4.41 8.41 7.59
N GLY A 10 -3.56 9.44 7.79
CA GLY A 10 -2.32 9.61 7.04
C GLY A 10 -1.20 8.71 7.55
N LEU A 11 -0.12 8.52 6.76
CA LEU A 11 1.03 7.68 7.10
C LEU A 11 1.61 7.97 8.50
N LEU A 12 1.92 9.23 8.76
CA LEU A 12 2.49 9.64 10.04
C LEU A 12 1.49 9.45 11.18
N GLY A 13 0.22 9.79 10.97
CA GLY A 13 -0.82 9.65 11.98
C GLY A 13 -1.03 8.19 12.40
N ARG A 14 -1.07 7.26 11.43
CA ARG A 14 -1.17 5.81 11.69
C ARG A 14 0.02 5.31 12.51
N SER A 15 1.23 5.59 12.05
CA SER A 15 2.45 5.14 12.74
C SER A 15 2.57 5.74 14.14
N LEU A 16 2.13 6.99 14.33
CA LEU A 16 2.14 7.64 15.64
C LEU A 16 1.11 7.01 16.59
N SER A 17 -0.10 6.68 16.10
CA SER A 17 -1.11 5.98 16.89
C SER A 17 -0.65 4.58 17.30
N ASP A 18 0.04 3.86 16.43
CA ASP A 18 0.59 2.53 16.74
C ASP A 18 1.68 2.61 17.82
N LEU A 19 2.56 3.62 17.73
CA LEU A 19 3.54 3.87 18.79
C LEU A 19 2.89 4.24 20.12
N PHE A 20 1.86 5.07 20.08
CA PHE A 20 1.17 5.48 21.32
C PHE A 20 0.44 4.32 22.00
N ASP A 21 -0.16 3.41 21.20
CA ASP A 21 -0.75 2.17 21.72
C ASP A 21 0.33 1.31 22.40
N LEU A 22 1.50 1.15 21.76
CA LEU A 22 2.63 0.36 22.27
C LEU A 22 3.20 0.94 23.57
N GLU A 23 3.32 2.28 23.65
CA GLU A 23 3.89 3.00 24.78
C GLU A 23 2.85 3.33 25.89
N GLY A 24 1.59 2.92 25.72
CA GLY A 24 0.52 3.20 26.69
C GLY A 24 0.22 4.70 26.85
N ILE A 25 0.41 5.50 25.81
CA ILE A 25 0.13 6.94 25.81
C ILE A 25 -1.38 7.14 25.57
N GLU A 26 -2.03 7.88 26.48
CA GLU A 26 -3.43 8.27 26.29
C GLU A 26 -3.56 9.24 25.11
N TYR A 27 -4.30 8.87 24.09
CA TYR A 27 -4.57 9.73 22.94
C TYR A 27 -6.01 9.62 22.44
N ILE A 28 -6.42 10.64 21.70
CA ILE A 28 -7.60 10.67 20.86
C ILE A 28 -7.16 10.98 19.43
N SER A 29 -7.92 10.55 18.46
CA SER A 29 -7.56 10.76 17.07
C SER A 29 -8.74 11.22 16.23
N THR A 30 -8.46 12.02 15.20
CA THR A 30 -9.49 12.55 14.31
C THR A 30 -9.14 12.31 12.83
N HIS A 31 -10.20 12.14 12.03
CA HIS A 31 -10.15 12.09 10.57
C HIS A 31 -11.19 13.03 9.97
N ASN A 32 -11.06 13.37 8.69
CA ASN A 32 -12.09 14.12 7.96
C ASN A 32 -12.97 13.19 7.13
N THR A 33 -12.37 12.43 6.20
CA THR A 33 -13.11 11.60 5.23
C THR A 33 -12.84 10.11 5.37
N ARG A 34 -11.64 9.72 5.78
CA ARG A 34 -11.22 8.32 5.86
C ARG A 34 -11.03 7.92 7.32
N PRO A 35 -11.88 7.04 7.87
CA PRO A 35 -11.74 6.56 9.25
C PRO A 35 -10.49 5.68 9.42
N PHE A 36 -9.96 5.66 10.65
CA PHE A 36 -8.88 4.75 11.04
C PHE A 36 -9.02 4.43 12.53
N LYS A 37 -9.05 3.16 12.92
CA LYS A 37 -9.35 2.70 14.27
C LYS A 37 -10.61 3.39 14.81
N ASP A 38 -10.65 3.73 16.08
CA ASP A 38 -11.78 4.40 16.74
C ASP A 38 -11.71 5.94 16.63
N SER A 39 -11.20 6.46 15.50
CA SER A 39 -11.04 7.90 15.30
C SER A 39 -12.36 8.64 15.11
N HIS A 40 -12.43 9.86 15.64
CA HIS A 40 -13.60 10.73 15.51
C HIS A 40 -13.61 11.43 14.15
N CYS A 41 -14.78 11.48 13.50
CA CYS A 41 -14.98 12.30 12.31
C CYS A 41 -15.16 13.76 12.75
N VAL A 42 -14.27 14.65 12.33
CA VAL A 42 -14.30 16.08 12.65
C VAL A 42 -13.96 16.88 11.39
N SER A 43 -14.82 17.82 11.03
CA SER A 43 -14.54 18.73 9.91
C SER A 43 -13.52 19.78 10.32
N TYR A 44 -12.35 19.74 9.71
CA TYR A 44 -11.33 20.77 9.93
C TYR A 44 -11.66 22.13 9.26
N ASP A 45 -12.71 22.18 8.45
CA ASP A 45 -13.22 23.40 7.86
C ASP A 45 -14.17 24.14 8.78
N SER A 46 -14.73 23.47 9.80
CA SER A 46 -15.66 24.02 10.78
C SER A 46 -14.95 24.37 12.09
N GLU A 47 -14.80 25.68 12.36
CA GLU A 47 -14.21 26.13 13.62
C GLU A 47 -15.08 25.76 14.83
N ASN A 48 -16.41 25.77 14.65
CA ASN A 48 -17.36 25.39 15.72
C ASN A 48 -17.26 23.90 16.07
N GLU A 49 -17.09 23.01 15.09
CA GLU A 49 -16.93 21.57 15.38
C GLU A 49 -15.61 21.29 16.10
N LEU A 50 -14.52 21.93 15.66
CA LEU A 50 -13.23 21.84 16.34
C LEU A 50 -13.30 22.38 17.75
N ASP A 51 -13.95 23.51 17.95
CA ASP A 51 -14.11 24.13 19.26
C ASP A 51 -14.88 23.22 20.23
N ALA A 52 -16.03 22.71 19.80
CA ALA A 52 -16.83 21.76 20.58
C ALA A 52 -16.06 20.46 20.87
N PHE A 53 -15.26 19.98 19.92
CA PHE A 53 -14.44 18.80 20.10
C PHE A 53 -13.34 19.03 21.15
N PHE A 54 -12.62 20.15 21.10
CA PHE A 54 -11.58 20.49 22.08
C PHE A 54 -12.16 20.72 23.46
N GLU A 55 -13.33 21.38 23.58
CA GLU A 55 -14.02 21.58 24.84
C GLU A 55 -14.41 20.26 25.50
N LYS A 56 -14.95 19.32 24.72
CA LYS A 56 -15.35 17.99 25.19
C LYS A 56 -14.15 17.13 25.57
N GLU A 57 -13.18 16.99 24.68
CA GLU A 57 -12.11 16.02 24.80
C GLU A 57 -10.92 16.50 25.61
N LYS A 58 -10.73 17.81 25.74
CA LYS A 58 -9.71 18.49 26.57
C LYS A 58 -8.27 17.94 26.32
N PRO A 59 -7.78 17.87 25.07
CA PRO A 59 -6.42 17.45 24.83
C PRO A 59 -5.44 18.46 25.45
N THR A 60 -4.25 17.99 25.84
CA THR A 60 -3.16 18.84 26.34
C THR A 60 -2.08 19.11 25.29
N VAL A 61 -2.01 18.26 24.27
CA VAL A 61 -1.15 18.37 23.08
C VAL A 61 -1.96 18.01 21.83
N CYS A 62 -1.73 18.71 20.73
CA CYS A 62 -2.28 18.41 19.41
C CYS A 62 -1.14 18.21 18.43
N VAL A 63 -1.06 17.03 17.81
CA VAL A 63 -0.11 16.76 16.73
C VAL A 63 -0.83 16.87 15.39
N ASN A 64 -0.47 17.87 14.58
CA ASN A 64 -1.06 18.09 13.26
C ASN A 64 -0.32 17.29 12.18
N CYS A 65 -0.91 16.16 11.77
CA CYS A 65 -0.45 15.29 10.70
C CYS A 65 -1.14 15.55 9.35
N ILE A 66 -2.00 16.58 9.26
CA ILE A 66 -2.80 16.90 8.07
C ILE A 66 -1.92 17.59 7.03
N VAL A 67 -1.89 17.06 5.80
CA VAL A 67 -1.11 17.64 4.71
C VAL A 67 -1.58 17.20 3.33
N GLN A 68 -1.59 18.12 2.35
CA GLN A 68 -1.46 17.81 0.93
C GLN A 68 0.03 17.75 0.61
N ARG A 69 0.55 16.52 0.42
CA ARG A 69 2.00 16.25 0.32
C ARG A 69 2.53 16.16 -1.12
N LEU A 70 1.64 15.98 -2.10
CA LEU A 70 2.03 15.80 -3.50
C LEU A 70 2.41 17.17 -4.11
N THR A 71 3.70 17.40 -4.27
CA THR A 71 4.24 18.71 -4.70
C THR A 71 3.70 19.18 -6.04
N ASP A 72 3.55 18.25 -7.02
CA ASP A 72 3.01 18.60 -8.34
C ASP A 72 1.49 18.92 -8.27
N VAL A 73 0.74 18.27 -7.38
CA VAL A 73 -0.67 18.63 -7.10
C VAL A 73 -0.75 20.00 -6.44
N CYS A 74 0.17 20.31 -5.51
CA CYS A 74 0.25 21.61 -4.86
C CYS A 74 0.55 22.73 -5.88
N GLU A 75 1.41 22.44 -6.86
CA GLU A 75 1.74 23.40 -7.93
C GLU A 75 0.53 23.70 -8.82
N LEU A 76 -0.21 22.67 -9.18
CA LEU A 76 -1.35 22.77 -10.09
C LEU A 76 -2.63 23.32 -9.44
N ASN A 77 -2.79 23.19 -8.12
CA ASN A 77 -4.01 23.57 -7.40
C ASN A 77 -3.71 24.28 -6.08
N TRP A 78 -3.28 25.55 -6.19
CA TRP A 78 -3.00 26.39 -5.04
C TRP A 78 -4.19 26.59 -4.09
N PRO A 79 -5.44 26.87 -4.54
CA PRO A 79 -6.56 27.05 -3.62
C PRO A 79 -6.79 25.83 -2.70
N ALA A 80 -6.78 24.62 -3.26
CA ALA A 80 -6.94 23.39 -2.47
C ALA A 80 -5.73 23.14 -1.54
N THR A 81 -4.51 23.43 -2.02
CA THR A 81 -3.28 23.32 -1.22
C THR A 81 -3.31 24.28 -0.04
N LYS A 82 -3.66 25.56 -0.28
CA LYS A 82 -3.77 26.57 0.78
C LYS A 82 -4.80 26.15 1.83
N LYS A 83 -5.97 25.68 1.39
CA LYS A 83 -7.04 25.22 2.27
C LYS A 83 -6.54 24.14 3.25
N VAL A 84 -5.84 23.12 2.72
CA VAL A 84 -5.38 21.98 3.52
C VAL A 84 -4.14 22.33 4.35
N ASN A 85 -3.12 22.91 3.72
CA ASN A 85 -1.82 23.07 4.38
C ASN A 85 -1.73 24.34 5.25
N VAL A 86 -2.48 25.40 4.90
CA VAL A 86 -2.41 26.70 5.60
C VAL A 86 -3.60 26.91 6.51
N ASP A 87 -4.84 26.91 5.94
CA ASP A 87 -6.00 27.36 6.67
C ASP A 87 -6.38 26.43 7.82
N ILE A 88 -6.20 25.10 7.65
CA ILE A 88 -6.37 24.11 8.73
C ILE A 88 -5.34 24.33 9.84
N ALA A 89 -4.06 24.51 9.48
CA ALA A 89 -2.99 24.71 10.46
C ALA A 89 -3.23 25.99 11.29
N GLU A 90 -3.64 27.09 10.65
CA GLU A 90 -3.99 28.34 11.33
C GLU A 90 -5.18 28.17 12.27
N ARG A 91 -6.22 27.44 11.83
CA ARG A 91 -7.41 27.17 12.65
C ARG A 91 -7.07 26.33 13.87
N LEU A 92 -6.31 25.25 13.69
CA LEU A 92 -5.82 24.45 14.83
C LEU A 92 -4.99 25.30 15.80
N ALA A 93 -4.14 26.20 15.30
CA ALA A 93 -3.35 27.07 16.16
C ALA A 93 -4.22 28.03 17.00
N ARG A 94 -5.29 28.61 16.42
CA ARG A 94 -6.24 29.46 17.15
C ARG A 94 -6.97 28.68 18.25
N ILE A 95 -7.45 27.47 17.93
CA ILE A 95 -8.11 26.60 18.90
C ILE A 95 -7.14 26.18 20.01
N CYS A 96 -5.94 25.74 19.66
CA CYS A 96 -4.89 25.40 20.62
C CYS A 96 -4.57 26.57 21.55
N LYS A 97 -4.51 27.81 21.04
CA LYS A 97 -4.34 29.01 21.87
C LYS A 97 -5.48 29.20 22.87
N LYS A 98 -6.73 29.06 22.39
CA LYS A 98 -7.93 29.21 23.23
C LYS A 98 -7.94 28.27 24.45
N TYR A 99 -7.51 27.03 24.25
CA TYR A 99 -7.54 25.97 25.26
C TYR A 99 -6.17 25.73 25.95
N GLY A 100 -5.15 26.50 25.64
CA GLY A 100 -3.80 26.33 26.23
C GLY A 100 -3.10 25.03 25.82
N VAL A 101 -3.45 24.48 24.67
CA VAL A 101 -2.94 23.22 24.12
C VAL A 101 -1.63 23.45 23.38
N LEU A 102 -0.63 22.59 23.57
CA LEU A 102 0.60 22.59 22.77
C LEU A 102 0.31 22.05 21.38
N LEU A 103 0.55 22.85 20.32
CA LEU A 103 0.45 22.41 18.93
C LEU A 103 1.82 21.96 18.42
N ILE A 104 1.94 20.70 18.02
CA ILE A 104 3.09 20.19 17.25
C ILE A 104 2.69 20.17 15.77
N HIS A 105 3.28 21.06 14.97
CA HIS A 105 3.02 21.20 13.54
C HIS A 105 4.16 20.62 12.71
N ILE A 106 3.84 19.62 11.89
CA ILE A 106 4.83 18.97 11.01
C ILE A 106 5.02 19.83 9.76
N SER A 107 6.23 20.30 9.53
CA SER A 107 6.65 21.07 8.37
C SER A 107 7.62 20.26 7.49
N THR A 108 8.39 20.93 6.63
CA THR A 108 9.22 20.30 5.62
C THR A 108 10.57 21.02 5.43
N ASP A 109 11.56 20.30 4.98
CA ASP A 109 12.82 20.82 4.48
C ASP A 109 12.65 21.67 3.19
N TYR A 110 11.53 21.50 2.46
CA TYR A 110 11.20 22.25 1.25
C TYR A 110 10.83 23.73 1.49
N VAL A 111 10.92 24.20 2.74
CA VAL A 111 10.93 25.64 3.04
C VAL A 111 12.25 26.29 2.60
N PHE A 112 13.26 25.51 2.24
CA PHE A 112 14.56 25.95 1.77
C PHE A 112 14.74 25.71 0.26
N ASP A 113 15.57 26.55 -0.39
CA ASP A 113 15.85 26.47 -1.82
C ASP A 113 16.88 25.39 -2.22
N GLY A 114 17.67 24.92 -1.28
CA GLY A 114 18.67 23.87 -1.50
C GLY A 114 20.01 24.34 -2.05
N PHE A 115 20.30 25.63 -2.06
CA PHE A 115 21.58 26.17 -2.57
C PHE A 115 22.61 26.46 -1.49
N ASN A 116 22.18 26.57 -0.23
CA ASN A 116 23.04 26.99 0.89
C ASN A 116 23.03 25.98 2.06
N ALA A 117 22.92 24.69 1.75
CA ALA A 117 22.98 23.64 2.78
C ALA A 117 24.34 23.61 3.51
N PRO A 118 24.38 23.24 4.80
CA PRO A 118 23.27 22.77 5.62
C PRO A 118 22.45 23.91 6.25
N TYR A 119 21.13 23.68 6.41
CA TYR A 119 20.21 24.66 6.99
C TYR A 119 19.93 24.39 8.47
N ARG A 120 19.98 25.45 9.27
CA ARG A 120 19.63 25.49 10.69
C ARG A 120 18.17 25.93 10.88
N PRO A 121 17.56 25.72 12.07
CA PRO A 121 16.21 26.20 12.36
C PRO A 121 16.00 27.70 12.14
N ASP A 122 17.06 28.51 12.34
CA ASP A 122 17.08 29.95 12.16
C ASP A 122 17.54 30.42 10.77
N SER A 123 17.88 29.48 9.86
CA SER A 123 18.25 29.83 8.48
C SER A 123 17.09 30.46 7.72
N GLU A 124 17.41 31.41 6.84
CA GLU A 124 16.43 32.06 5.99
C GLU A 124 15.73 31.04 5.06
N SER A 125 14.42 31.10 5.04
CA SER A 125 13.58 30.20 4.24
C SER A 125 13.27 30.82 2.87
N ASN A 126 13.51 30.07 1.79
CA ASN A 126 13.28 30.49 0.40
C ASN A 126 12.71 29.34 -0.43
N PRO A 127 11.41 28.96 -0.25
CA PRO A 127 10.82 27.82 -0.93
C PRO A 127 10.65 28.05 -2.43
N LEU A 128 10.98 27.04 -3.25
CA LEU A 128 10.97 27.12 -4.73
C LEU A 128 9.62 26.78 -5.36
N GLN A 129 8.65 26.24 -4.62
CA GLN A 129 7.42 25.68 -5.16
C GLN A 129 6.26 25.72 -4.13
N ASN A 130 5.03 25.62 -4.63
CA ASN A 130 3.81 25.86 -3.85
C ASN A 130 3.66 24.98 -2.59
N TYR A 131 4.15 23.75 -2.59
CA TYR A 131 4.13 22.94 -1.39
C TYR A 131 4.97 23.56 -0.27
N GLY A 132 6.24 23.90 -0.54
CA GLY A 132 7.13 24.58 0.41
C GLY A 132 6.61 25.94 0.85
N ILE A 133 6.07 26.73 -0.11
CA ILE A 133 5.43 28.03 0.17
C ILE A 133 4.26 27.84 1.13
N SER A 134 3.38 26.86 0.89
CA SER A 134 2.24 26.59 1.76
C SER A 134 2.66 26.21 3.18
N LYS A 135 3.70 25.38 3.31
CA LYS A 135 4.22 24.98 4.62
C LYS A 135 4.87 26.15 5.36
N LEU A 136 5.64 27.00 4.68
CA LEU A 136 6.23 28.20 5.27
C LEU A 136 5.15 29.19 5.73
N ILE A 137 4.09 29.40 4.93
CA ILE A 137 2.98 30.25 5.35
C ILE A 137 2.29 29.67 6.59
N ALA A 138 2.08 28.34 6.63
CA ALA A 138 1.52 27.67 7.80
C ALA A 138 2.38 27.87 9.05
N GLU A 139 3.71 27.69 8.96
CA GLU A 139 4.63 27.98 10.07
C GLU A 139 4.44 29.41 10.61
N LYS A 140 4.46 30.41 9.70
CA LYS A 140 4.28 31.82 10.06
C LYS A 140 2.93 32.07 10.72
N ARG A 141 1.84 31.46 10.22
CA ARG A 141 0.48 31.61 10.78
C ARG A 141 0.35 30.95 12.16
N VAL A 142 0.95 29.75 12.35
CA VAL A 142 1.01 29.07 13.64
C VAL A 142 1.74 29.93 14.68
N LEU A 143 2.92 30.43 14.34
CA LEU A 143 3.72 31.29 15.26
C LEU A 143 2.99 32.63 15.56
N ALA A 144 2.43 33.28 14.54
CA ALA A 144 1.70 34.55 14.69
C ALA A 144 0.42 34.41 15.52
N SER A 145 -0.16 33.21 15.64
CA SER A 145 -1.34 32.97 16.46
C SER A 145 -1.05 33.18 17.97
N GLY A 146 0.23 33.05 18.38
CA GLY A 146 0.65 33.10 19.78
C GLY A 146 0.22 31.87 20.61
N CYS A 147 -0.10 30.74 19.97
CA CYS A 147 -0.28 29.47 20.66
C CYS A 147 1.05 28.90 21.15
N LEU A 148 1.00 27.97 22.11
CA LEU A 148 2.14 27.15 22.45
C LEU A 148 2.42 26.25 21.26
N ALA A 149 3.54 26.43 20.56
CA ALA A 149 3.80 25.68 19.34
C ALA A 149 5.22 25.11 19.25
N MET A 150 5.32 23.91 18.70
CA MET A 150 6.51 23.33 18.15
C MET A 150 6.31 23.11 16.66
N ILE A 151 7.24 23.55 15.84
CA ILE A 151 7.29 23.30 14.41
C ILE A 151 8.43 22.32 14.15
N ILE A 152 8.18 21.22 13.44
CA ILE A 152 9.20 20.24 13.10
C ILE A 152 9.35 20.21 11.58
N ARG A 153 10.50 20.68 11.08
CA ARG A 153 10.86 20.52 9.67
C ARG A 153 11.54 19.18 9.49
N VAL A 154 11.04 18.41 8.54
CA VAL A 154 11.49 17.05 8.27
C VAL A 154 11.60 16.82 6.77
N PRO A 155 12.61 16.06 6.29
CA PRO A 155 12.72 15.74 4.87
C PRO A 155 11.71 14.66 4.46
N VAL A 156 11.91 14.04 3.28
CA VAL A 156 11.01 13.01 2.76
C VAL A 156 10.81 11.86 3.74
N LEU A 157 9.56 11.55 4.05
CA LEU A 157 9.14 10.50 4.97
C LEU A 157 8.74 9.22 4.23
N TYR A 158 9.07 8.07 4.81
CA TYR A 158 8.64 6.76 4.33
C TYR A 158 8.44 5.78 5.49
N CYS A 159 7.63 4.74 5.27
CA CYS A 159 7.39 3.68 6.24
C CYS A 159 7.03 2.35 5.55
N ASP A 160 6.88 1.32 6.35
CA ASP A 160 6.45 -0.04 5.98
C ASP A 160 4.94 -0.29 6.18
N THR A 161 4.27 0.51 7.01
CA THR A 161 2.81 0.42 7.22
C THR A 161 2.03 1.15 6.14
N ILE A 162 2.11 0.65 4.91
CA ILE A 162 1.43 1.22 3.73
C ILE A 162 0.17 0.44 3.39
N GLU A 163 -0.85 1.12 2.88
CA GLU A 163 -2.05 0.51 2.30
C GLU A 163 -1.88 0.23 0.81
N ASN A 164 -1.08 1.07 0.12
CA ASN A 164 -0.73 0.92 -1.29
C ASN A 164 0.61 1.60 -1.62
N LEU A 165 1.17 1.30 -2.80
CA LEU A 165 2.47 1.81 -3.22
C LEU A 165 2.51 3.32 -3.54
N GLU A 166 1.36 4.01 -3.61
CA GLU A 166 1.30 5.46 -3.87
C GLU A 166 1.44 6.32 -2.60
N GLU A 167 1.53 5.69 -1.43
CA GLU A 167 1.44 6.41 -0.17
C GLU A 167 2.71 7.17 0.25
N ASN A 168 3.88 6.78 -0.22
CA ASN A 168 5.11 7.52 0.08
C ASN A 168 6.09 7.52 -1.11
N ALA A 169 7.07 8.42 -1.06
CA ALA A 169 8.02 8.62 -2.17
C ALA A 169 8.85 7.36 -2.48
N VAL A 170 9.24 6.60 -1.46
CA VAL A 170 10.06 5.38 -1.62
C VAL A 170 9.24 4.28 -2.30
N THR A 171 7.97 4.09 -1.89
CA THR A 171 7.11 3.06 -2.49
C THR A 171 6.65 3.42 -3.90
N VAL A 172 6.46 4.72 -4.21
CA VAL A 172 6.23 5.20 -5.59
C VAL A 172 7.43 4.91 -6.49
N ILE A 173 8.66 5.09 -6.01
CA ILE A 173 9.87 4.69 -6.74
C ILE A 173 9.90 3.17 -6.93
N GLY A 174 9.57 2.40 -5.90
CA GLY A 174 9.47 0.95 -5.98
C GLY A 174 8.48 0.49 -7.02
N LYS A 175 7.30 1.11 -7.11
CA LYS A 175 6.33 0.84 -8.17
C LYS A 175 6.94 1.01 -9.57
N LYS A 176 7.76 2.03 -9.79
CA LYS A 176 8.45 2.24 -11.07
C LYS A 176 9.55 1.19 -11.32
N VAL A 177 10.28 0.79 -10.28
CA VAL A 177 11.28 -0.30 -10.37
C VAL A 177 10.62 -1.61 -10.79
N LEU A 178 9.43 -1.86 -10.27
CA LEU A 178 8.67 -3.06 -10.52
C LEU A 178 7.95 -3.03 -11.88
N ASN A 179 7.49 -1.84 -12.33
CA ASN A 179 6.89 -1.66 -13.65
C ASN A 179 7.99 -1.58 -14.72
N ARG A 180 8.21 -2.67 -15.47
CA ARG A 180 9.26 -2.80 -16.48
C ARG A 180 8.84 -2.37 -17.90
N ILE A 181 7.69 -1.69 -18.04
CA ILE A 181 7.21 -1.25 -19.35
C ILE A 181 7.93 0.04 -19.74
N GLY A 182 8.70 -0.04 -20.81
CA GLY A 182 9.46 1.09 -21.35
C GLY A 182 10.68 1.48 -20.50
N SER A 183 11.20 2.68 -20.74
CA SER A 183 12.31 3.27 -19.97
C SER A 183 11.79 4.45 -19.15
N THR A 184 12.11 4.47 -17.87
CA THR A 184 11.72 5.53 -16.93
C THR A 184 12.96 6.31 -16.48
N LYS A 185 12.90 7.65 -16.53
CA LYS A 185 13.95 8.50 -15.95
C LYS A 185 13.63 8.79 -14.49
N GLU A 186 14.64 8.72 -13.63
CA GLU A 186 14.56 9.10 -12.23
C GLU A 186 15.61 10.17 -11.88
N ASP A 187 15.18 11.12 -11.04
CA ASP A 187 15.99 12.24 -10.57
C ASP A 187 17.27 11.72 -9.87
N ASN A 188 18.41 12.01 -10.48
CA ASN A 188 19.76 11.76 -9.93
C ASN A 188 20.49 13.08 -9.62
N TRP A 189 19.79 14.20 -9.73
CA TRP A 189 20.34 15.53 -9.47
C TRP A 189 20.06 15.98 -8.03
N SER A 190 18.80 15.86 -7.57
CA SER A 190 18.42 16.35 -6.24
C SER A 190 18.81 15.37 -5.14
N VAL A 191 19.53 15.84 -4.14
CA VAL A 191 19.93 15.08 -2.96
C VAL A 191 18.73 14.89 -2.02
N ARG A 192 18.58 13.69 -1.46
CA ARG A 192 17.52 13.33 -0.53
C ARG A 192 18.09 12.68 0.73
N ARG A 193 17.42 12.91 1.85
CA ARG A 193 17.74 12.29 3.15
C ARG A 193 16.46 11.69 3.72
N PRO A 194 16.04 10.48 3.24
CA PRO A 194 14.80 9.87 3.67
C PRO A 194 14.82 9.57 5.17
N VAL A 195 13.69 9.86 5.83
CA VAL A 195 13.49 9.57 7.24
C VAL A 195 12.42 8.49 7.38
N TYR A 196 12.74 7.43 8.10
CA TYR A 196 11.81 6.36 8.43
C TYR A 196 10.82 6.86 9.49
N ILE A 197 9.53 6.77 9.20
CA ILE A 197 8.48 7.36 10.04
C ILE A 197 8.48 6.82 11.48
N PRO A 198 8.65 5.51 11.75
CA PRO A 198 8.75 5.03 13.12
C PRO A 198 9.86 5.72 13.93
N ASP A 199 11.04 5.98 13.35
CA ASP A 199 12.11 6.70 14.03
C ASP A 199 11.68 8.14 14.36
N PHE A 200 10.98 8.79 13.44
CA PHE A 200 10.43 10.13 13.65
C PHE A 200 9.32 10.16 14.71
N CYS A 201 8.52 9.12 14.82
CA CYS A 201 7.49 9.02 15.86
C CYS A 201 8.08 9.04 17.28
N HIS A 202 9.24 8.44 17.50
CA HIS A 202 9.94 8.51 18.79
C HIS A 202 10.37 9.96 19.12
N PHE A 203 10.86 10.72 18.14
CA PHE A 203 11.18 12.14 18.35
C PHE A 203 9.92 12.97 18.69
N ILE A 204 8.79 12.70 18.03
CA ILE A 204 7.53 13.35 18.35
C ILE A 204 7.08 12.98 19.78
N LEU A 205 7.19 11.72 20.18
CA LEU A 205 6.82 11.25 21.52
C LEU A 205 7.64 11.95 22.60
N ASP A 206 8.95 12.07 22.43
CA ASP A 206 9.83 12.79 23.35
C ASP A 206 9.47 14.28 23.40
N SER A 207 9.20 14.88 22.23
CA SER A 207 8.76 16.27 22.14
C SER A 207 7.43 16.53 22.85
N VAL A 208 6.52 15.56 22.81
CA VAL A 208 5.26 15.59 23.57
C VAL A 208 5.53 15.50 25.07
N LYS A 209 6.35 14.55 25.52
CA LYS A 209 6.72 14.35 26.94
C LYS A 209 7.40 15.57 27.51
N GLU A 210 8.36 16.15 26.79
CA GLU A 210 9.15 17.31 27.20
C GLU A 210 8.44 18.66 26.95
N ARG A 211 7.32 18.66 26.23
CA ARG A 211 6.59 19.86 25.82
C ARG A 211 7.46 20.89 25.09
N ARG A 212 8.30 20.40 24.16
CA ARG A 212 9.22 21.23 23.36
C ARG A 212 8.46 22.31 22.60
N ARG A 213 9.10 23.48 22.41
CA ARG A 213 8.53 24.64 21.70
C ARG A 213 9.58 25.28 20.81
N GLY A 214 9.13 25.95 19.74
CA GLY A 214 10.00 26.58 18.78
C GLY A 214 10.12 25.78 17.47
N ILE A 215 11.13 26.08 16.66
CA ILE A 215 11.37 25.40 15.40
C ILE A 215 12.49 24.39 15.59
N TYR A 216 12.24 23.15 15.19
CA TYR A 216 13.20 22.04 15.26
C TYR A 216 13.35 21.41 13.88
N HIS A 217 14.51 20.85 13.63
CA HIS A 217 14.79 20.01 12.48
C HIS A 217 14.97 18.56 12.92
N PHE A 218 14.26 17.62 12.29
CA PHE A 218 14.51 16.19 12.48
C PHE A 218 14.94 15.57 11.15
N TYR A 219 16.05 14.85 11.12
CA TYR A 219 16.68 14.33 9.90
C TYR A 219 17.53 13.10 10.22
N ASN A 220 17.69 12.22 9.23
CA ASN A 220 18.68 11.15 9.34
C ASN A 220 20.06 11.68 8.86
N PRO A 221 21.07 11.73 9.72
CA PRO A 221 22.38 12.26 9.35
C PRO A 221 23.21 11.33 8.46
N LYS A 222 22.82 10.05 8.33
CA LYS A 222 23.61 8.98 7.70
C LYS A 222 23.20 8.68 6.27
N ASP A 223 21.91 8.69 5.98
CA ASP A 223 21.38 8.27 4.68
C ASP A 223 21.29 9.46 3.72
N VAL A 224 22.19 9.47 2.73
CA VAL A 224 22.24 10.47 1.64
C VAL A 224 22.08 9.73 0.32
N THR A 225 21.10 10.15 -0.50
CA THR A 225 20.75 9.44 -1.72
C THR A 225 20.07 10.36 -2.75
N THR A 226 19.86 9.86 -3.96
CA THR A 226 18.95 10.43 -4.96
C THR A 226 17.78 9.49 -5.21
N LYS A 227 16.76 9.93 -5.94
CA LYS A 227 15.67 9.00 -6.31
C LYS A 227 16.15 7.87 -7.19
N TYR A 228 17.09 8.15 -8.09
CA TYR A 228 17.72 7.12 -8.93
C TYR A 228 18.49 6.09 -8.09
N GLN A 229 19.32 6.55 -7.15
CA GLN A 229 20.04 5.65 -6.25
C GLN A 229 19.09 4.84 -5.35
N MET A 230 17.99 5.44 -4.88
CA MET A 230 16.93 4.69 -4.17
C MET A 230 16.31 3.62 -5.06
N ALA A 231 16.07 3.91 -6.34
CA ALA A 231 15.53 2.92 -7.28
C ALA A 231 16.48 1.72 -7.46
N LEU A 232 17.79 1.98 -7.55
CA LEU A 232 18.79 0.90 -7.62
C LEU A 232 18.82 0.06 -6.33
N LEU A 233 18.77 0.72 -5.18
CA LEU A 233 18.75 0.05 -3.89
C LEU A 233 17.47 -0.80 -3.70
N ILE A 234 16.32 -0.29 -4.12
CA ILE A 234 15.06 -1.03 -4.11
C ILE A 234 15.15 -2.26 -5.03
N ALA A 235 15.70 -2.10 -6.23
CA ALA A 235 15.88 -3.21 -7.17
C ALA A 235 16.80 -4.30 -6.60
N GLU A 236 17.89 -3.91 -5.94
CA GLU A 236 18.80 -4.83 -5.23
C GLU A 236 18.05 -5.62 -4.15
N GLU A 237 17.29 -4.93 -3.28
CA GLU A 237 16.56 -5.58 -2.18
C GLU A 237 15.43 -6.49 -2.67
N LEU A 238 14.81 -6.15 -3.79
CA LEU A 238 13.76 -6.96 -4.42
C LEU A 238 14.32 -8.10 -5.30
N GLY A 239 15.64 -8.10 -5.57
CA GLY A 239 16.26 -9.07 -6.47
C GLY A 239 15.80 -8.94 -7.93
N VAL A 240 15.47 -7.72 -8.38
CA VAL A 240 14.99 -7.43 -9.75
C VAL A 240 15.95 -6.53 -10.50
N SER A 241 15.94 -6.57 -11.86
CA SER A 241 16.73 -5.65 -12.68
C SER A 241 16.14 -4.23 -12.65
N ALA A 242 17.01 -3.22 -12.61
CA ALA A 242 16.68 -1.81 -12.78
C ALA A 242 17.14 -1.22 -14.12
N ASP A 243 17.44 -2.04 -15.14
CA ASP A 243 18.00 -1.59 -16.43
C ASP A 243 17.11 -0.62 -17.19
N HIS A 244 15.79 -0.64 -16.94
CA HIS A 244 14.81 0.27 -17.51
C HIS A 244 14.78 1.64 -16.80
N ILE A 245 15.35 1.76 -15.59
CA ILE A 245 15.47 3.03 -14.87
C ILE A 245 16.74 3.75 -15.32
N LYS A 246 16.61 4.96 -15.84
CA LYS A 246 17.73 5.77 -16.30
C LYS A 246 17.93 7.01 -15.43
N PRO A 247 19.17 7.43 -15.15
CA PRO A 247 19.41 8.63 -14.34
C PRO A 247 19.07 9.90 -15.13
N GLU A 248 18.38 10.85 -14.47
CA GLU A 248 18.25 12.22 -14.92
C GLU A 248 19.24 13.09 -14.11
N ASN A 249 20.38 13.45 -14.73
CA ASN A 249 21.48 14.13 -14.05
C ASN A 249 21.38 15.67 -14.13
N SER A 250 20.36 16.19 -14.78
CA SER A 250 20.10 17.62 -14.87
C SER A 250 18.91 18.00 -13.98
N PHE A 251 18.67 19.31 -13.82
CA PHE A 251 17.51 19.82 -13.11
C PHE A 251 16.23 19.12 -13.61
N PRO A 252 15.46 18.48 -12.71
CA PRO A 252 14.33 17.67 -13.14
C PRO A 252 13.20 18.50 -13.79
N SER A 253 12.75 18.09 -14.97
CA SER A 253 11.60 18.68 -15.66
C SER A 253 10.30 18.16 -15.05
N THR A 254 9.91 18.72 -13.89
CA THR A 254 8.67 18.41 -13.17
C THR A 254 7.82 19.67 -13.03
N ALA A 255 6.50 19.51 -12.78
CA ALA A 255 5.59 20.66 -12.61
C ALA A 255 6.05 21.56 -11.46
N ALA A 256 6.47 20.96 -10.34
CA ALA A 256 7.02 21.69 -9.20
C ALA A 256 8.56 21.63 -9.22
N ALA A 257 9.23 22.77 -9.00
CA ALA A 257 10.68 22.83 -8.86
C ALA A 257 11.16 21.97 -7.67
N ARG A 258 12.33 21.36 -7.81
CA ARG A 258 12.94 20.54 -6.74
C ARG A 258 14.21 21.21 -6.25
N PRO A 259 14.38 21.43 -4.92
CA PRO A 259 15.65 21.93 -4.39
C PRO A 259 16.77 20.91 -4.60
N TYR A 260 18.00 21.43 -4.75
CA TYR A 260 19.19 20.59 -4.95
C TYR A 260 19.51 19.78 -3.70
N ASP A 261 19.88 20.45 -2.62
CA ASP A 261 20.22 19.83 -1.32
C ASP A 261 19.62 20.63 -0.16
N THR A 262 18.66 20.03 0.52
CA THR A 262 18.02 20.63 1.70
C THR A 262 18.51 20.00 2.99
N GLN A 263 19.80 19.70 3.10
CA GLN A 263 20.38 19.16 4.32
C GLN A 263 20.00 20.01 5.53
N LEU A 264 19.39 19.37 6.52
CA LEU A 264 19.03 19.97 7.79
C LEU A 264 20.11 19.68 8.85
N ILE A 265 20.31 20.62 9.75
CA ILE A 265 21.05 20.43 11.00
C ILE A 265 20.29 21.10 12.15
N ASP A 266 20.45 20.57 13.36
CA ASP A 266 19.92 21.15 14.59
C ASP A 266 20.93 20.96 15.71
N THR A 267 21.04 21.94 16.58
CA THR A 267 21.93 21.91 17.75
C THR A 267 21.17 22.07 19.07
N GLN A 268 19.85 22.11 19.01
CA GLN A 268 18.98 22.26 20.20
C GLN A 268 18.82 20.94 20.97
N TYR A 269 19.21 19.83 20.36
CA TYR A 269 19.21 18.49 20.94
C TYR A 269 20.28 17.63 20.27
N ASP A 270 20.67 16.52 20.91
CA ASP A 270 21.60 15.57 20.32
C ASP A 270 20.87 14.61 19.38
N ILE A 271 21.03 14.81 18.08
CA ILE A 271 20.45 13.95 17.04
C ILE A 271 20.96 12.50 17.12
N ASN A 272 22.18 12.30 17.64
CA ASN A 272 22.79 10.98 17.76
C ASN A 272 22.22 10.16 18.94
N SER A 273 21.42 10.79 19.82
CA SER A 273 20.66 10.06 20.85
C SER A 273 19.52 9.22 20.25
N TYR A 274 19.16 9.48 18.99
CA TYR A 274 18.15 8.70 18.27
C TYR A 274 18.76 7.58 17.45
N SER A 275 18.14 6.42 17.49
CA SER A 275 18.46 5.31 16.59
C SER A 275 17.77 5.51 15.25
N PHE A 276 18.56 5.51 14.17
CA PHE A 276 18.03 5.60 12.82
C PHE A 276 18.05 4.25 12.12
N THR A 277 16.90 3.85 11.59
CA THR A 277 16.79 2.67 10.72
C THR A 277 17.55 2.96 9.42
N PRO A 278 18.58 2.18 9.05
CA PRO A 278 19.28 2.36 7.78
C PRO A 278 18.31 2.28 6.60
N LEU A 279 18.48 3.11 5.58
CA LEU A 279 17.59 3.18 4.41
C LEU A 279 17.36 1.80 3.78
N LYS A 280 18.42 1.00 3.63
CA LYS A 280 18.33 -0.39 3.12
C LYS A 280 17.38 -1.26 3.96
N THR A 281 17.47 -1.17 5.28
CA THR A 281 16.58 -1.91 6.20
C THR A 281 15.14 -1.43 6.11
N GLY A 282 14.94 -0.11 6.07
CA GLY A 282 13.61 0.48 5.92
C GLY A 282 12.95 0.11 4.58
N ILE A 283 13.71 0.13 3.49
CA ILE A 283 13.26 -0.36 2.17
C ILE A 283 12.85 -1.84 2.25
N LYS A 284 13.71 -2.69 2.81
CA LYS A 284 13.40 -4.11 2.97
C LYS A 284 12.09 -4.31 3.75
N ARG A 285 11.85 -3.56 4.82
CA ARG A 285 10.59 -3.60 5.58
C ARG A 285 9.41 -3.10 4.75
N ALA A 286 9.55 -1.95 4.07
CA ALA A 286 8.49 -1.37 3.26
C ALA A 286 8.01 -2.30 2.13
N PHE A 287 8.93 -3.10 1.59
CA PHE A 287 8.64 -4.03 0.50
C PHE A 287 8.59 -5.50 0.93
N GLN A 288 8.72 -5.81 2.23
CA GLN A 288 8.76 -7.22 2.70
C GLN A 288 7.51 -8.03 2.31
N HIS A 289 6.35 -7.37 2.19
CA HIS A 289 5.11 -8.00 1.75
C HIS A 289 5.12 -8.30 0.24
N LEU A 290 6.00 -7.62 -0.51
CA LEU A 290 6.21 -7.81 -1.94
C LEU A 290 7.40 -8.74 -2.24
N ILE A 291 8.28 -8.99 -1.27
CA ILE A 291 9.36 -9.96 -1.43
C ILE A 291 8.73 -11.34 -1.25
N HIS A 292 8.47 -12.03 -2.36
CA HIS A 292 8.07 -13.42 -2.31
C HIS A 292 9.23 -14.24 -1.75
N PRO A 293 9.05 -14.97 -0.64
CA PRO A 293 10.10 -15.89 -0.21
C PRO A 293 10.33 -16.91 -1.32
N PRO A 294 11.56 -17.32 -1.56
CA PRO A 294 11.81 -18.44 -2.44
C PRO A 294 11.06 -19.66 -1.90
N ILE A 295 10.00 -20.05 -2.61
CA ILE A 295 9.04 -21.07 -2.17
C ILE A 295 9.75 -22.37 -1.83
N PHE A 296 10.79 -22.72 -2.59
CA PHE A 296 11.51 -23.97 -2.49
C PHE A 296 12.75 -23.95 -1.58
N MET A 297 13.16 -22.78 -1.05
CA MET A 297 14.30 -22.72 -0.11
C MET A 297 13.94 -23.20 1.29
N ASN A 298 12.75 -22.82 1.80
CA ASN A 298 12.26 -23.22 3.11
C ASN A 298 10.82 -23.72 2.99
N PRO A 299 10.60 -24.94 2.47
CA PRO A 299 9.27 -25.47 2.19
C PRO A 299 8.33 -25.52 3.40
N SER A 300 8.87 -25.69 4.62
CA SER A 300 8.10 -25.70 5.88
C SER A 300 7.48 -24.34 6.24
N ASP A 301 8.10 -23.24 5.77
CA ASP A 301 7.78 -21.88 6.19
C ASP A 301 6.72 -21.22 5.28
N VAL A 302 6.21 -21.98 4.31
CA VAL A 302 5.30 -21.48 3.27
C VAL A 302 3.99 -22.27 3.28
N PHE A 303 2.88 -21.57 3.09
CA PHE A 303 1.57 -22.12 2.75
C PHE A 303 1.09 -21.51 1.44
N LEU A 304 0.84 -22.32 0.41
CA LEU A 304 0.38 -21.83 -0.88
C LEU A 304 -1.15 -21.91 -0.99
N LEU A 305 -1.75 -20.86 -1.48
CA LEU A 305 -3.15 -20.79 -1.87
C LEU A 305 -3.19 -20.65 -3.40
N LEU A 306 -3.60 -21.71 -4.09
CA LEU A 306 -3.58 -21.81 -5.54
C LEU A 306 -5.01 -21.77 -6.06
N ASP A 307 -5.36 -20.82 -6.92
CA ASP A 307 -6.56 -20.94 -7.73
C ASP A 307 -6.38 -22.02 -8.80
N LEU A 308 -7.47 -22.50 -9.37
CA LEU A 308 -7.47 -23.57 -10.35
C LEU A 308 -7.66 -23.07 -11.78
N ASP A 309 -8.83 -22.48 -12.05
CA ASP A 309 -9.32 -22.19 -13.40
C ASP A 309 -8.65 -20.93 -13.99
N GLY A 310 -7.87 -21.08 -15.05
CA GLY A 310 -7.06 -20.00 -15.64
C GLY A 310 -5.77 -19.70 -14.86
N THR A 311 -5.58 -20.32 -13.69
CA THR A 311 -4.36 -20.20 -12.87
C THR A 311 -3.46 -21.41 -13.03
N LEU A 312 -3.90 -22.61 -12.65
CA LEU A 312 -3.15 -23.85 -12.86
C LEU A 312 -3.49 -24.53 -14.17
N ILE A 313 -4.75 -24.50 -14.56
CA ILE A 313 -5.25 -25.16 -15.76
C ILE A 313 -6.02 -24.18 -16.65
N ASP A 314 -5.84 -24.29 -17.94
CA ASP A 314 -6.61 -23.54 -18.93
C ASP A 314 -7.98 -24.22 -19.14
N THR A 315 -9.01 -23.57 -18.61
CA THR A 315 -10.42 -23.99 -18.69
C THR A 315 -11.30 -22.89 -19.26
N GLU A 316 -10.74 -21.73 -19.65
CA GLU A 316 -11.55 -20.57 -20.10
C GLU A 316 -12.42 -20.91 -21.30
N GLY A 317 -11.87 -21.57 -22.30
CA GLY A 317 -12.63 -22.02 -23.47
C GLY A 317 -13.77 -22.98 -23.15
N LEU A 318 -13.55 -23.90 -22.19
CA LEU A 318 -14.59 -24.81 -21.71
C LEU A 318 -15.71 -24.05 -21.00
N HIS A 319 -15.36 -23.14 -20.11
CA HIS A 319 -16.33 -22.30 -19.37
C HIS A 319 -17.12 -21.40 -20.32
N PHE A 320 -16.47 -20.77 -21.30
CA PHE A 320 -17.13 -19.95 -22.31
C PHE A 320 -18.16 -20.75 -23.10
N ASN A 321 -17.79 -21.90 -23.64
CA ASN A 321 -18.68 -22.74 -24.42
C ASN A 321 -19.86 -23.30 -23.59
N ALA A 322 -19.60 -23.67 -22.33
CA ALA A 322 -20.62 -24.14 -21.43
C ALA A 322 -21.63 -23.03 -21.08
N TYR A 323 -21.17 -21.80 -20.85
CA TYR A 323 -22.05 -20.64 -20.67
C TYR A 323 -22.85 -20.31 -21.94
N LYS A 324 -22.17 -20.22 -23.10
CA LYS A 324 -22.82 -19.95 -24.38
C LYS A 324 -23.97 -20.90 -24.67
N THR A 325 -23.73 -22.19 -24.45
CA THR A 325 -24.79 -23.23 -24.64
C THR A 325 -25.90 -23.10 -23.59
N ALA A 326 -25.55 -22.82 -22.35
CA ALA A 326 -26.56 -22.66 -21.29
C ALA A 326 -27.43 -21.42 -21.49
N PHE A 327 -26.85 -20.27 -21.88
CA PHE A 327 -27.61 -19.07 -22.19
C PHE A 327 -28.50 -19.22 -23.42
N ALA A 328 -28.00 -19.89 -24.47
CA ALA A 328 -28.76 -20.14 -25.71
C ALA A 328 -30.04 -20.92 -25.46
N LYS A 329 -30.08 -21.85 -24.50
CA LYS A 329 -31.32 -22.62 -24.14
C LYS A 329 -32.46 -21.71 -23.64
N TRP A 330 -32.12 -20.54 -23.09
CA TRP A 330 -33.06 -19.55 -22.60
C TRP A 330 -33.25 -18.36 -23.54
N GLY A 331 -32.76 -18.49 -24.79
CA GLY A 331 -32.90 -17.47 -25.83
C GLY A 331 -31.96 -16.26 -25.67
N TYR A 332 -30.93 -16.34 -24.80
CA TYR A 332 -29.95 -15.27 -24.62
C TYR A 332 -28.71 -15.52 -25.49
N THR A 333 -28.22 -14.49 -26.13
CA THR A 333 -26.91 -14.51 -26.78
C THR A 333 -25.83 -14.21 -25.73
N PHE A 334 -24.82 -15.07 -25.65
CA PHE A 334 -23.66 -14.91 -24.77
C PHE A 334 -22.40 -14.89 -25.62
N ASN A 335 -21.67 -13.79 -25.59
CA ASN A 335 -20.48 -13.56 -26.41
C ASN A 335 -19.21 -13.45 -25.59
N GLU A 336 -18.06 -13.25 -26.24
CA GLU A 336 -16.77 -13.13 -25.57
C GLU A 336 -16.70 -11.91 -24.63
N GLU A 337 -17.32 -10.78 -25.01
CA GLU A 337 -17.37 -9.59 -24.15
C GLU A 337 -18.14 -9.83 -22.85
N ASP A 338 -19.25 -10.57 -22.93
CA ASP A 338 -20.02 -10.98 -21.75
C ASP A 338 -19.20 -11.91 -20.84
N PHE A 339 -18.44 -12.80 -21.46
CA PHE A 339 -17.57 -13.72 -20.72
C PHE A 339 -16.44 -12.96 -20.02
N GLN A 340 -15.78 -12.02 -20.69
CA GLN A 340 -14.74 -11.19 -20.08
C GLN A 340 -15.30 -10.34 -18.93
N LYS A 341 -16.48 -9.76 -19.06
CA LYS A 341 -17.16 -9.05 -17.94
C LYS A 341 -17.43 -9.97 -16.76
N LEU A 342 -17.83 -11.21 -17.05
CA LEU A 342 -18.11 -12.19 -16.02
C LEU A 342 -16.86 -12.61 -15.24
N ILE A 343 -15.79 -12.99 -15.93
CA ILE A 343 -14.55 -13.45 -15.27
C ILE A 343 -13.80 -12.33 -14.55
N HIS A 344 -13.78 -11.12 -15.12
CA HIS A 344 -13.06 -9.99 -14.52
C HIS A 344 -13.86 -9.24 -13.43
N ASN A 345 -15.18 -9.08 -13.62
CA ASN A 345 -15.99 -8.25 -12.74
C ASN A 345 -17.06 -9.03 -11.97
N GLY A 346 -17.27 -10.32 -12.26
CA GLY A 346 -18.35 -11.13 -11.70
C GLY A 346 -19.74 -10.70 -12.18
N VAL A 347 -19.83 -9.95 -13.30
CA VAL A 347 -21.08 -9.41 -13.81
C VAL A 347 -21.68 -10.35 -14.84
N TYR A 348 -22.86 -10.87 -14.51
CA TYR A 348 -23.66 -11.68 -15.45
C TYR A 348 -24.51 -10.79 -16.35
N PRO A 349 -24.80 -11.22 -17.59
CA PRO A 349 -25.86 -10.60 -18.39
C PRO A 349 -27.20 -10.61 -17.65
N SER A 350 -28.00 -9.56 -17.85
CA SER A 350 -29.33 -9.48 -17.25
C SER A 350 -30.20 -10.61 -17.78
N CYS A 351 -30.55 -11.56 -16.92
CA CYS A 351 -31.42 -12.67 -17.25
C CYS A 351 -32.24 -13.13 -16.01
N HIS A 352 -33.44 -13.62 -16.24
CA HIS A 352 -34.32 -14.06 -15.14
C HIS A 352 -33.98 -15.47 -14.62
N ASN A 353 -33.26 -16.27 -15.39
CA ASN A 353 -33.02 -17.70 -15.14
C ASN A 353 -31.55 -18.00 -14.79
N LEU A 354 -30.90 -17.11 -14.07
CA LEU A 354 -29.44 -17.22 -13.79
C LEU A 354 -29.07 -18.48 -13.02
N ALA A 355 -29.93 -18.92 -12.09
CA ALA A 355 -29.67 -20.12 -11.28
C ALA A 355 -29.69 -21.39 -12.16
N GLU A 356 -30.70 -21.49 -13.05
CA GLU A 356 -30.83 -22.60 -13.99
C GLU A 356 -29.73 -22.59 -15.07
N ILE A 357 -29.35 -21.41 -15.55
CA ILE A 357 -28.23 -21.23 -16.49
C ILE A 357 -26.93 -21.73 -15.85
N ARG A 358 -26.67 -21.37 -14.59
CA ARG A 358 -25.52 -21.86 -13.85
C ARG A 358 -25.52 -23.38 -13.66
N ALA A 359 -26.65 -23.94 -13.28
CA ALA A 359 -26.82 -25.38 -13.12
C ALA A 359 -26.56 -26.12 -14.44
N LEU A 360 -27.16 -25.62 -15.54
CA LEU A 360 -26.98 -26.20 -16.88
C LEU A 360 -25.54 -26.06 -17.38
N LYS A 361 -24.89 -24.88 -17.16
CA LYS A 361 -23.47 -24.66 -17.47
C LYS A 361 -22.58 -25.70 -16.78
N ASN A 362 -22.80 -25.94 -15.48
CA ASN A 362 -22.00 -26.90 -14.74
C ASN A 362 -22.20 -28.34 -15.25
N LYS A 363 -23.41 -28.69 -15.60
CA LYS A 363 -23.74 -30.00 -16.20
C LYS A 363 -23.10 -30.14 -17.59
N ASN A 364 -23.10 -29.08 -18.39
CA ASN A 364 -22.59 -29.12 -19.76
C ASN A 364 -21.05 -29.08 -19.82
N LEU A 365 -20.39 -28.62 -18.77
CA LEU A 365 -18.94 -28.45 -18.79
C LEU A 365 -18.23 -29.75 -19.18
N GLN A 366 -18.69 -30.90 -18.68
CA GLN A 366 -18.08 -32.20 -18.92
C GLN A 366 -18.42 -32.79 -20.32
N SER A 367 -19.40 -32.20 -21.02
CA SER A 367 -19.80 -32.65 -22.35
C SER A 367 -19.03 -32.00 -23.51
N PHE A 368 -18.20 -31.01 -23.21
CA PHE A 368 -17.38 -30.39 -24.24
C PHE A 368 -16.08 -31.19 -24.42
N ASP A 369 -15.76 -31.46 -25.66
CA ASP A 369 -14.59 -32.23 -26.11
C ASP A 369 -13.31 -31.36 -26.14
N GLY A 370 -13.26 -30.33 -25.30
CA GLY A 370 -12.11 -29.44 -25.15
C GLY A 370 -11.02 -30.09 -24.31
N SER A 371 -9.76 -30.00 -24.77
CA SER A 371 -8.60 -30.42 -23.99
C SER A 371 -8.40 -29.49 -22.80
N VAL A 372 -8.55 -30.00 -21.58
CA VAL A 372 -8.02 -29.34 -20.38
C VAL A 372 -6.51 -29.39 -20.43
N GLN A 373 -5.85 -28.25 -20.40
CA GLN A 373 -4.40 -28.14 -20.47
C GLN A 373 -3.84 -27.42 -19.22
N TRP A 374 -2.58 -27.64 -18.94
CA TRP A 374 -1.89 -26.87 -17.93
C TRP A 374 -1.57 -25.46 -18.45
N ILE A 375 -1.66 -24.45 -17.56
CA ILE A 375 -0.98 -23.18 -17.78
C ILE A 375 0.52 -23.44 -17.83
N SER A 376 1.26 -22.67 -18.65
CA SER A 376 2.67 -22.89 -18.91
C SER A 376 3.48 -23.12 -17.62
N GLY A 377 4.11 -24.29 -17.48
CA GLY A 377 4.95 -24.69 -16.36
C GLY A 377 4.19 -25.04 -15.07
N ALA A 378 2.86 -24.95 -15.03
CA ALA A 378 2.10 -25.22 -13.80
C ALA A 378 2.13 -26.68 -13.38
N ASP A 379 2.20 -27.60 -14.32
CA ASP A 379 2.39 -29.04 -14.06
C ASP A 379 3.71 -29.31 -13.34
N VAL A 380 4.82 -28.80 -13.88
CA VAL A 380 6.16 -28.94 -13.27
C VAL A 380 6.23 -28.23 -11.92
N PHE A 381 5.62 -27.05 -11.80
CA PHE A 381 5.53 -26.34 -10.52
C PHE A 381 4.79 -27.18 -9.48
N LEU A 382 3.61 -27.70 -9.79
CA LEU A 382 2.81 -28.49 -8.86
C LEU A 382 3.53 -29.79 -8.46
N GLU A 383 4.22 -30.46 -9.38
CA GLU A 383 5.05 -31.63 -9.08
C GLU A 383 6.19 -31.29 -8.11
N LYS A 384 6.88 -30.15 -8.32
CA LYS A 384 7.92 -29.67 -7.38
C LYS A 384 7.34 -29.34 -6.01
N VAL A 385 6.17 -28.71 -5.93
CA VAL A 385 5.46 -28.40 -4.67
C VAL A 385 5.15 -29.69 -3.90
N LEU A 386 4.64 -30.70 -4.61
CA LEU A 386 4.34 -32.02 -4.04
C LEU A 386 5.63 -32.75 -3.57
N ALA A 387 6.66 -32.75 -4.40
CA ALA A 387 7.93 -33.41 -4.08
C ALA A 387 8.64 -32.75 -2.88
N ALA A 388 8.60 -31.43 -2.78
CA ALA A 388 9.14 -30.66 -1.67
C ALA A 388 8.26 -30.70 -0.42
N ARG A 389 7.08 -31.34 -0.46
CA ARG A 389 6.09 -31.44 0.61
C ARG A 389 5.68 -30.09 1.17
N ILE A 390 5.62 -29.07 0.30
CA ILE A 390 5.12 -27.74 0.67
C ILE A 390 3.67 -27.87 1.07
N ASN A 391 3.29 -27.19 2.13
CA ASN A 391 1.88 -27.10 2.53
C ASN A 391 1.12 -26.20 1.56
N PHE A 392 0.02 -26.66 0.98
CA PHE A 392 -0.79 -25.87 0.06
C PHE A 392 -2.23 -26.35 -0.02
N ALA A 393 -3.11 -25.49 -0.55
CA ALA A 393 -4.48 -25.85 -0.90
C ALA A 393 -4.85 -25.27 -2.26
N ILE A 394 -5.62 -26.01 -3.06
CA ILE A 394 -6.27 -25.48 -4.25
C ILE A 394 -7.66 -24.95 -3.86
N VAL A 395 -7.98 -23.72 -4.27
CA VAL A 395 -9.18 -22.98 -3.88
C VAL A 395 -9.91 -22.49 -5.14
N THR A 396 -11.05 -23.06 -5.46
CA THR A 396 -11.80 -22.76 -6.69
C THR A 396 -13.28 -22.51 -6.46
N ASN A 397 -13.91 -21.70 -7.33
CA ASN A 397 -15.37 -21.60 -7.43
C ASN A 397 -15.99 -22.76 -8.24
N THR A 398 -15.18 -23.65 -8.80
CA THR A 398 -15.63 -24.83 -9.54
C THR A 398 -16.15 -25.89 -8.58
N GLY A 399 -17.27 -26.51 -8.94
CA GLY A 399 -17.90 -27.55 -8.16
C GLY A 399 -17.12 -28.86 -8.17
N ARG A 400 -17.32 -29.66 -7.13
CA ARG A 400 -16.59 -30.89 -6.87
C ARG A 400 -16.62 -31.88 -8.04
N ASP A 401 -17.79 -32.07 -8.67
CA ASP A 401 -17.94 -33.00 -9.80
C ASP A 401 -17.03 -32.59 -11.00
N ASN A 402 -16.88 -31.30 -11.25
CA ASN A 402 -16.04 -30.81 -12.31
C ASN A 402 -14.55 -30.90 -11.94
N VAL A 403 -14.21 -30.74 -10.65
CA VAL A 403 -12.85 -30.97 -10.16
C VAL A 403 -12.46 -32.44 -10.34
N GLU A 404 -13.35 -33.38 -10.04
CA GLU A 404 -13.08 -34.82 -10.28
C GLU A 404 -12.92 -35.13 -11.78
N PHE A 405 -13.69 -34.48 -12.65
CA PHE A 405 -13.49 -34.56 -14.09
C PHE A 405 -12.09 -34.06 -14.51
N PHE A 406 -11.63 -32.92 -13.97
CA PHE A 406 -10.29 -32.40 -14.25
C PHE A 406 -9.18 -33.31 -13.76
N LYS A 407 -9.34 -33.95 -12.58
CA LYS A 407 -8.41 -34.94 -12.03
C LYS A 407 -8.24 -36.17 -12.94
N GLN A 408 -9.32 -36.58 -13.62
CA GLN A 408 -9.26 -37.69 -14.61
C GLN A 408 -8.46 -37.29 -15.87
N LYS A 409 -8.54 -36.02 -16.28
CA LYS A 409 -7.81 -35.50 -17.45
C LYS A 409 -6.35 -35.16 -17.15
N LEU A 410 -6.07 -34.73 -15.92
CA LEU A 410 -4.76 -34.27 -15.44
C LEU A 410 -4.39 -35.02 -14.12
N PRO A 411 -3.77 -36.20 -14.22
CA PRO A 411 -3.58 -37.09 -13.06
C PRO A 411 -2.74 -36.49 -11.92
N VAL A 412 -1.92 -35.47 -12.16
CA VAL A 412 -1.17 -34.78 -11.12
C VAL A 412 -2.11 -34.14 -10.09
N LEU A 413 -3.27 -33.63 -10.52
CA LEU A 413 -4.30 -33.06 -9.63
C LEU A 413 -4.85 -34.09 -8.61
N SER A 414 -4.85 -35.36 -8.96
CA SER A 414 -5.29 -36.44 -8.04
C SER A 414 -4.35 -36.66 -6.85
N LYS A 415 -3.10 -36.16 -6.94
CA LYS A 415 -2.14 -36.21 -5.84
C LYS A 415 -2.34 -35.06 -4.81
N VAL A 416 -3.20 -34.10 -5.11
CA VAL A 416 -3.47 -32.96 -4.23
C VAL A 416 -4.46 -33.37 -3.15
N ALA A 417 -4.08 -33.20 -1.90
CA ALA A 417 -4.89 -33.59 -0.74
C ALA A 417 -5.86 -32.49 -0.30
N ASN A 418 -5.47 -31.22 -0.38
CA ASN A 418 -6.20 -30.12 0.21
C ASN A 418 -6.94 -29.31 -0.86
N TRP A 419 -8.27 -29.36 -0.82
CA TRP A 419 -9.14 -28.66 -1.74
C TRP A 419 -10.20 -27.86 -1.01
N ILE A 420 -10.52 -26.69 -1.54
CA ILE A 420 -11.72 -25.91 -1.27
C ILE A 420 -12.44 -25.73 -2.59
N THR A 421 -13.60 -26.35 -2.71
CA THR A 421 -14.48 -26.29 -3.89
C THR A 421 -15.69 -25.41 -3.61
N ARG A 422 -16.55 -25.21 -4.59
CA ARG A 422 -17.75 -24.37 -4.45
C ARG A 422 -18.68 -24.83 -3.31
N GLU A 423 -18.74 -26.12 -3.04
CA GLU A 423 -19.58 -26.71 -2.02
C GLU A 423 -19.05 -26.57 -0.59
N ASP A 424 -17.76 -26.26 -0.44
CA ASP A 424 -17.11 -26.12 0.87
C ASP A 424 -17.41 -24.78 1.57
N THR A 425 -18.03 -23.81 0.83
CA THR A 425 -18.32 -22.47 1.35
C THR A 425 -19.69 -21.97 0.94
N VAL A 426 -20.34 -21.19 1.79
CA VAL A 426 -21.63 -20.55 1.49
C VAL A 426 -21.44 -19.46 0.42
N LEU A 427 -20.41 -18.64 0.58
CA LEU A 427 -20.06 -17.56 -0.32
C LEU A 427 -18.82 -17.93 -1.12
N GLY A 428 -18.90 -17.85 -2.46
CA GLY A 428 -17.76 -18.03 -3.36
C GLY A 428 -16.98 -16.71 -3.57
N LYS A 429 -15.86 -16.78 -4.32
CA LYS A 429 -15.13 -15.58 -4.77
C LYS A 429 -16.10 -14.64 -5.51
N PRO A 430 -16.08 -13.32 -5.30
CA PRO A 430 -15.03 -12.49 -4.70
C PRO A 430 -15.07 -12.37 -3.16
N HIS A 431 -15.94 -13.09 -2.46
CA HIS A 431 -15.91 -13.11 -1.00
C HIS A 431 -14.65 -13.80 -0.50
N SER A 432 -14.11 -13.38 0.65
CA SER A 432 -12.87 -13.94 1.23
C SER A 432 -13.03 -15.38 1.73
N GLN A 433 -14.25 -15.80 2.02
CA GLN A 433 -14.56 -17.07 2.68
C GLN A 433 -13.85 -18.30 2.10
N PRO A 434 -13.73 -18.52 0.77
CA PRO A 434 -13.01 -19.69 0.26
C PRO A 434 -11.55 -19.75 0.67
N TYR A 435 -10.84 -18.62 0.63
CA TYR A 435 -9.43 -18.57 1.04
C TYR A 435 -9.26 -18.56 2.55
N GLU A 436 -10.16 -17.93 3.30
CA GLU A 436 -10.23 -18.03 4.76
C GLU A 436 -10.44 -19.46 5.23
N GLU A 437 -11.35 -20.20 4.58
CA GLU A 437 -11.62 -21.61 4.88
C GLU A 437 -10.40 -22.48 4.62
N ALA A 438 -9.70 -22.26 3.50
CA ALA A 438 -8.43 -22.95 3.21
C ALA A 438 -7.37 -22.66 4.29
N LYS A 439 -7.26 -21.40 4.70
CA LYS A 439 -6.37 -21.00 5.79
C LYS A 439 -6.75 -21.70 7.10
N ASN A 440 -8.03 -21.65 7.48
CA ASN A 440 -8.50 -22.24 8.73
C ASN A 440 -8.27 -23.76 8.80
N ARG A 441 -8.44 -24.47 7.67
CA ARG A 441 -8.26 -25.94 7.65
C ARG A 441 -6.82 -26.39 7.54
N PHE A 442 -5.97 -25.66 6.81
CA PHE A 442 -4.69 -26.21 6.33
C PHE A 442 -3.46 -25.40 6.71
N TRP A 443 -3.59 -24.09 7.01
CA TRP A 443 -2.47 -23.25 7.40
C TRP A 443 -1.91 -23.65 8.78
N LYS A 444 -0.60 -23.57 8.94
CA LYS A 444 0.08 -23.80 10.22
C LYS A 444 0.73 -22.51 10.70
N GLU A 445 0.69 -22.29 12.01
CA GLU A 445 1.30 -21.12 12.63
C GLU A 445 2.78 -20.97 12.23
N GLY A 446 3.18 -19.74 11.90
CA GLY A 446 4.53 -19.42 11.42
C GLY A 446 4.71 -19.50 9.91
N GLN A 447 3.81 -20.15 9.16
CA GLN A 447 3.90 -20.21 7.70
C GLN A 447 3.50 -18.90 7.05
N LYS A 448 4.30 -18.41 6.09
CA LYS A 448 3.94 -17.29 5.21
C LYS A 448 2.97 -17.78 4.14
N ILE A 449 1.85 -17.06 3.98
CA ILE A 449 0.83 -17.38 2.97
C ILE A 449 1.20 -16.70 1.67
N ILE A 450 1.28 -17.47 0.57
CA ILE A 450 1.50 -17.00 -0.79
C ILE A 450 0.34 -17.45 -1.67
N GLY A 451 -0.27 -16.53 -2.38
CA GLY A 451 -1.41 -16.82 -3.26
C GLY A 451 -1.07 -16.77 -4.75
N PHE A 452 -1.82 -17.51 -5.57
CA PHE A 452 -1.75 -17.50 -7.03
C PHE A 452 -3.16 -17.35 -7.59
N GLU A 453 -3.41 -16.35 -8.42
CA GLU A 453 -4.72 -16.01 -8.97
C GLU A 453 -4.61 -15.32 -10.32
N ASN A 454 -5.59 -15.57 -11.22
CA ASN A 454 -5.63 -14.99 -12.56
C ASN A 454 -6.74 -13.96 -12.76
N THR A 455 -7.73 -13.87 -11.89
CA THR A 455 -8.91 -13.01 -12.06
C THR A 455 -9.00 -11.90 -11.03
N VAL A 456 -9.55 -10.73 -11.39
CA VAL A 456 -9.86 -9.65 -10.45
C VAL A 456 -10.82 -10.10 -9.36
N VAL A 457 -11.77 -10.98 -9.69
CA VAL A 457 -12.73 -11.56 -8.73
C VAL A 457 -12.00 -12.40 -7.67
N GLY A 458 -11.06 -13.24 -8.09
CA GLY A 458 -10.27 -14.06 -7.19
C GLY A 458 -9.25 -13.26 -6.40
N LEU A 459 -8.61 -12.26 -7.02
CA LEU A 459 -7.70 -11.34 -6.34
C LEU A 459 -8.37 -10.62 -5.18
N ARG A 460 -9.56 -10.04 -5.37
CA ARG A 460 -10.35 -9.39 -4.31
C ARG A 460 -10.65 -10.33 -3.13
N SER A 461 -10.85 -11.62 -3.41
CA SER A 461 -11.04 -12.65 -2.40
C SER A 461 -9.74 -12.94 -1.64
N LEU A 462 -8.63 -13.11 -2.37
CA LEU A 462 -7.33 -13.52 -1.84
C LEU A 462 -6.62 -12.40 -1.06
N GLU A 463 -6.75 -11.13 -1.49
CA GLU A 463 -6.17 -9.94 -0.84
C GLU A 463 -6.61 -9.74 0.62
N LYS A 464 -7.73 -10.32 1.01
CA LYS A 464 -8.20 -10.31 2.41
C LYS A 464 -7.45 -11.31 3.30
N VAL A 465 -6.75 -12.26 2.71
CA VAL A 465 -6.05 -13.34 3.42
C VAL A 465 -4.54 -13.16 3.37
N THR A 466 -4.00 -12.72 2.23
CA THR A 466 -2.57 -12.43 2.06
C THR A 466 -2.36 -11.28 1.09
N ARG A 467 -1.21 -10.58 1.24
CA ARG A 467 -0.74 -9.57 0.27
C ARG A 467 0.37 -10.12 -0.64
N CYS A 468 0.79 -11.35 -0.40
CA CYS A 468 1.84 -12.01 -1.16
C CYS A 468 1.19 -12.84 -2.27
N ILE A 469 0.89 -12.21 -3.42
CA ILE A 469 0.08 -12.79 -4.49
C ILE A 469 0.84 -12.75 -5.82
N TYR A 470 0.89 -13.89 -6.51
CA TYR A 470 1.26 -13.98 -7.91
C TYR A 470 0.02 -13.85 -8.80
N HIS A 471 0.05 -12.89 -9.72
CA HIS A 471 -0.99 -12.70 -10.73
C HIS A 471 -0.64 -13.52 -11.98
N VAL A 472 -1.42 -14.53 -12.28
CA VAL A 472 -1.18 -15.45 -13.40
C VAL A 472 -1.90 -14.94 -14.65
N GLY A 473 -1.17 -14.73 -15.75
CA GLY A 473 -1.75 -14.36 -17.04
C GLY A 473 -2.40 -12.97 -17.12
N LEU A 474 -2.49 -12.22 -16.02
CA LEU A 474 -2.98 -10.84 -16.03
C LEU A 474 -1.93 -9.91 -16.62
N THR A 475 -2.39 -8.88 -17.35
CA THR A 475 -1.61 -8.00 -18.20
C THR A 475 -0.29 -7.50 -17.59
N LYS A 476 0.69 -7.22 -18.45
CA LYS A 476 2.07 -6.79 -18.17
C LYS A 476 2.26 -5.57 -17.23
N GLU A 477 1.19 -5.01 -16.69
CA GLU A 477 1.24 -3.86 -15.78
C GLU A 477 1.40 -4.27 -14.31
N ASP A 478 1.17 -5.55 -13.98
CA ASP A 478 1.25 -6.04 -12.60
C ASP A 478 2.62 -6.67 -12.30
N VAL A 479 3.18 -6.25 -11.20
CA VAL A 479 4.54 -6.55 -10.74
C VAL A 479 4.80 -8.03 -10.51
N TYR A 480 3.77 -8.76 -10.18
CA TYR A 480 3.81 -10.20 -9.88
C TYR A 480 3.06 -11.02 -10.92
N SER A 481 2.87 -10.46 -12.11
CA SER A 481 2.33 -11.20 -13.23
C SER A 481 3.33 -12.26 -13.66
N ILE A 482 2.90 -13.51 -13.64
CA ILE A 482 3.60 -14.64 -14.24
C ILE A 482 2.77 -15.17 -15.40
N ASP A 483 3.37 -15.30 -16.54
CA ASP A 483 2.83 -15.97 -17.72
C ASP A 483 3.31 -17.42 -17.82
N ASP A 484 4.28 -17.80 -16.97
CA ASP A 484 4.91 -19.10 -16.93
C ASP A 484 5.41 -19.42 -15.49
N PHE A 485 4.94 -20.52 -14.92
CA PHE A 485 5.32 -20.98 -13.60
C PHE A 485 6.78 -21.39 -13.47
N SER A 486 7.51 -21.59 -14.56
CA SER A 486 8.96 -21.83 -14.51
C SER A 486 9.75 -20.65 -13.93
N LYS A 487 9.13 -19.46 -13.89
CA LYS A 487 9.70 -18.22 -13.31
C LYS A 487 9.53 -18.12 -11.79
N VAL A 488 8.75 -18.99 -11.17
CA VAL A 488 8.55 -19.05 -9.73
C VAL A 488 9.79 -19.70 -9.07
N LYS A 489 10.45 -18.95 -8.15
CA LYS A 489 11.69 -19.38 -7.47
C LYS A 489 11.42 -20.06 -6.12
#